data_5632e6b6d8942dc8df985325157aa9b0
#
_entry.id   5632e6b6d8942dc8df985325157aa9b0
#
_cell.length_a   1.000
_cell.length_b   1.000
_cell.length_c   1.000
_cell.angle_alpha   90.00
_cell.angle_beta   90.00
_cell.angle_gamma   90.00
#
_symmetry.space_group_name_H-M   'P 1'
#
loop_
_entity.id
_entity.type
_entity.pdbx_description
1 polymer ?
#
loop_
_entity_poly.entity_id
_entity_poly.type
_entity_poly.pdbx_seq_one_letter_code
_entity_poly.pdbx_strand_id
1 'polypeptide(L)'
;YLYLYEDNHIVIGIISLVPGPDPDYQSIIWKNSGTSPLVLHRLCVDPHRQREGIGSRLMNFAETFGHEQGYTSLQLDTRISNHTAANLYEQLGYTKTGTITRNRGNFICYEKKL
;
A
#
# COMPACT_ATOMS: atom_id res chain seq x y z
N TYR A 1 3.71 12.10 0.16
CA TYR A 1 4.23 11.93 -1.20
C TYR A 1 3.12 11.44 -2.11
N LEU A 2 2.88 12.13 -3.21
CA LEU A 2 1.90 11.76 -4.23
C LEU A 2 2.61 11.60 -5.57
N TYR A 3 2.47 10.44 -6.18
CA TYR A 3 3.07 10.14 -7.48
C TYR A 3 2.01 9.68 -8.46
N LEU A 4 2.19 10.07 -9.71
CA LEU A 4 1.28 9.78 -10.81
C LEU A 4 1.97 8.86 -11.81
N TYR A 5 1.21 7.92 -12.36
CA TYR A 5 1.65 7.09 -13.48
C TYR A 5 0.95 7.62 -14.73
N GLU A 6 1.74 8.11 -15.67
CA GLU A 6 1.23 8.69 -16.93
C GLU A 6 1.57 7.82 -18.12
N ASP A 7 0.65 7.77 -19.06
CA ASP A 7 0.85 7.18 -20.38
C ASP A 7 0.27 8.15 -21.41
N ASN A 8 1.09 8.62 -22.38
CA ASN A 8 0.70 9.60 -23.40
C ASN A 8 0.03 10.83 -22.78
N HIS A 9 0.60 11.37 -21.70
CA HIS A 9 0.10 12.54 -20.96
C HIS A 9 -1.24 12.35 -20.26
N ILE A 10 -1.71 11.10 -20.16
CA ILE A 10 -2.92 10.75 -19.43
C ILE A 10 -2.52 10.06 -18.14
N VAL A 11 -3.06 10.51 -17.02
CA VAL A 11 -2.84 9.87 -15.72
C VAL A 11 -3.69 8.59 -15.65
N ILE A 12 -3.03 7.45 -15.50
CA ILE A 12 -3.69 6.14 -15.44
C ILE A 12 -3.51 5.44 -14.10
N GLY A 13 -2.71 6.00 -13.21
CA GLY A 13 -2.52 5.47 -11.87
C GLY A 13 -2.01 6.53 -10.91
N ILE A 14 -2.32 6.34 -9.63
CA ILE A 14 -1.92 7.25 -8.55
C ILE A 14 -1.48 6.41 -7.37
N ILE A 15 -0.40 6.84 -6.72
CA ILE A 15 0.01 6.29 -5.43
C ILE A 15 0.30 7.43 -4.46
N SER A 16 -0.22 7.31 -3.24
CA SER A 16 0.01 8.28 -2.17
C SER A 16 0.62 7.56 -0.97
N LEU A 17 1.72 8.09 -0.48
CA LEU A 17 2.50 7.52 0.62
C LEU A 17 2.66 8.58 1.70
N VAL A 18 2.55 8.19 2.96
CA VAL A 18 2.75 9.10 4.09
C VAL A 18 3.67 8.45 5.12
N PRO A 19 4.55 9.25 5.77
CA PRO A 19 5.31 8.70 6.89
C PRO A 19 4.36 8.25 8.00
N GLY A 20 4.59 7.07 8.56
CA GLY A 20 3.87 6.58 9.72
C GLY A 20 4.53 7.02 11.02
N PRO A 21 4.03 6.52 12.14
CA PRO A 21 2.92 5.57 12.25
C PRO A 21 1.54 6.18 11.96
N ASP A 22 0.64 5.35 11.45
CA ASP A 22 -0.74 5.77 11.22
C ASP A 22 -1.54 5.57 12.52
N PRO A 23 -2.27 6.59 13.00
CA PRO A 23 -3.08 6.46 14.22
C PRO A 23 -4.13 5.34 14.17
N ASP A 24 -4.66 5.02 12.99
CA ASP A 24 -5.66 3.96 12.83
C ASP A 24 -5.08 2.57 13.01
N TYR A 25 -3.75 2.44 13.01
CA TYR A 25 -3.06 1.16 13.09
C TYR A 25 -2.56 0.81 14.51
N GLN A 26 -2.97 1.56 15.52
CA GLN A 26 -2.44 1.38 16.89
C GLN A 26 -2.77 0.01 17.48
N SER A 27 -3.89 -0.60 17.09
CA SER A 27 -4.30 -1.91 17.58
C SER A 27 -3.57 -3.07 16.90
N ILE A 28 -2.82 -2.81 15.84
CA ILE A 28 -2.13 -3.84 15.06
C ILE A 28 -0.76 -4.11 15.66
N ILE A 29 -0.42 -5.39 15.80
CA ILE A 29 0.92 -5.82 16.19
C ILE A 29 1.72 -6.07 14.91
N TRP A 30 2.55 -5.11 14.56
CA TRP A 30 3.37 -5.18 13.34
C TRP A 30 4.59 -6.05 13.57
N LYS A 31 4.91 -6.90 12.59
CA LYS A 31 6.08 -7.79 12.67
C LYS A 31 7.38 -7.04 12.45
N ASN A 32 7.35 -6.02 11.60
CA ASN A 32 8.51 -5.17 11.31
C ASN A 32 8.35 -3.86 12.06
N SER A 33 8.41 -3.92 13.39
CA SER A 33 8.21 -2.77 14.28
C SER A 33 9.42 -1.83 14.30
N GLY A 34 10.09 -1.67 13.17
CA GLY A 34 11.14 -0.69 13.01
C GLY A 34 10.63 0.72 13.24
N THR A 35 11.55 1.64 13.41
CA THR A 35 11.26 2.99 13.87
C THR A 35 10.65 3.91 12.80
N SER A 36 10.63 3.49 11.54
CA SER A 36 10.24 4.35 10.42
C SER A 36 9.37 3.61 9.40
N PRO A 37 8.09 3.35 9.70
CA PRO A 37 7.20 2.79 8.71
C PRO A 37 6.77 3.85 7.68
N LEU A 38 6.64 3.44 6.44
CA LEU A 38 5.97 4.21 5.38
C LEU A 38 4.58 3.62 5.19
N VAL A 39 3.57 4.47 5.08
CA VAL A 39 2.19 4.02 4.95
C VAL A 39 1.68 4.32 3.55
N LEU A 40 1.17 3.29 2.88
CA LEU A 40 0.40 3.47 1.65
C LEU A 40 -0.97 4.02 2.01
N HIS A 41 -1.22 5.28 1.64
CA HIS A 41 -2.49 5.93 1.90
C HIS A 41 -3.50 5.62 0.80
N ARG A 42 -3.05 5.58 -0.45
CA ARG A 42 -3.93 5.34 -1.58
C ARG A 42 -3.18 4.74 -2.76
N LEU A 43 -3.81 3.77 -3.40
CA LEU A 43 -3.39 3.20 -4.67
C LEU A 43 -4.61 3.10 -5.56
N CYS A 44 -4.58 3.77 -6.71
CA CYS A 44 -5.67 3.73 -7.68
C CYS A 44 -5.10 3.51 -9.07
N VAL A 45 -5.77 2.67 -9.86
CA VAL A 45 -5.46 2.43 -11.26
C VAL A 45 -6.74 2.63 -12.06
N ASP A 46 -6.62 3.30 -13.21
CA ASP A 46 -7.75 3.51 -14.13
C ASP A 46 -8.44 2.15 -14.39
N PRO A 47 -9.75 2.04 -14.17
CA PRO A 47 -10.48 0.78 -14.40
C PRO A 47 -10.33 0.23 -15.82
N HIS A 48 -10.13 1.09 -16.81
CA HIS A 48 -9.95 0.69 -18.21
C HIS A 48 -8.54 0.19 -18.51
N ARG A 49 -7.62 0.37 -17.59
CA ARG A 49 -6.20 0.00 -17.73
C ARG A 49 -5.77 -1.03 -16.69
N GLN A 50 -6.71 -1.71 -16.06
CA GLN A 50 -6.40 -2.79 -15.13
C GLN A 50 -5.89 -4.01 -15.88
N ARG A 51 -5.15 -4.88 -15.16
CA ARG A 51 -4.50 -6.08 -15.71
C ARG A 51 -3.31 -5.78 -16.62
N GLU A 52 -2.81 -4.54 -16.63
CA GLU A 52 -1.58 -4.17 -17.35
C GLU A 52 -0.35 -4.13 -16.44
N GLY A 53 -0.50 -4.54 -15.18
CA GLY A 53 0.60 -4.55 -14.23
C GLY A 53 0.93 -3.17 -13.63
N ILE A 54 0.07 -2.19 -13.80
CA ILE A 54 0.31 -0.82 -13.31
C ILE A 54 0.34 -0.79 -11.79
N GLY A 55 -0.56 -1.49 -11.12
CA GLY A 55 -0.57 -1.59 -9.66
C GLY A 55 0.74 -2.16 -9.12
N SER A 56 1.24 -3.23 -9.74
CA SER A 56 2.53 -3.82 -9.35
C SER A 56 3.69 -2.86 -9.56
N ARG A 57 3.69 -2.11 -10.66
CA ARG A 57 4.74 -1.12 -10.94
C ARG A 57 4.72 0.02 -9.93
N LEU A 58 3.53 0.49 -9.56
CA LEU A 58 3.40 1.53 -8.54
C LEU A 58 3.87 1.03 -7.17
N MET A 59 3.53 -0.21 -6.81
CA MET A 59 4.00 -0.79 -5.56
C MET A 59 5.51 -1.00 -5.54
N ASN A 60 6.08 -1.46 -6.64
CA ASN A 60 7.54 -1.60 -6.76
C ASN A 60 8.23 -0.24 -6.63
N PHE A 61 7.66 0.80 -7.23
CA PHE A 61 8.16 2.16 -7.08
C PHE A 61 8.12 2.59 -5.60
N ALA A 62 7.00 2.33 -4.91
CA ALA A 62 6.85 2.71 -3.51
C ALA A 62 7.87 2.00 -2.61
N GLU A 63 8.14 0.72 -2.88
CA GLU A 63 9.13 -0.06 -2.11
C GLU A 63 10.53 0.48 -2.33
N THR A 64 10.91 0.74 -3.57
CA THR A 64 12.21 1.32 -3.90
C THR A 64 12.38 2.71 -3.28
N PHE A 65 11.38 3.56 -3.45
CA PHE A 65 11.36 4.90 -2.87
C PHE A 65 11.51 4.84 -1.34
N GLY A 66 10.72 3.99 -0.69
CA GLY A 66 10.75 3.86 0.77
C GLY A 66 12.10 3.39 1.26
N HIS A 67 12.67 2.39 0.60
CA HIS A 67 14.00 1.89 0.95
C HIS A 67 15.07 2.99 0.81
N GLU A 68 15.07 3.72 -0.29
CA GLU A 68 16.03 4.78 -0.56
C GLU A 68 15.90 5.94 0.43
N GLN A 69 14.68 6.22 0.91
CA GLN A 69 14.43 7.29 1.88
C GLN A 69 14.64 6.85 3.33
N GLY A 70 15.05 5.60 3.57
CA GLY A 70 15.38 5.11 4.89
C GLY A 70 14.22 4.56 5.69
N TYR A 71 13.06 4.33 5.06
CA TYR A 71 11.94 3.67 5.73
C TYR A 71 12.22 2.18 5.89
N THR A 72 11.76 1.60 7.00
CA THR A 72 12.08 0.21 7.36
C THR A 72 11.02 -0.78 6.94
N SER A 73 9.79 -0.32 6.71
CA SER A 73 8.68 -1.16 6.28
C SER A 73 7.65 -0.34 5.53
N LEU A 74 6.83 -1.02 4.75
CA LEU A 74 5.65 -0.46 4.10
C LEU A 74 4.43 -1.10 4.72
N GLN A 75 3.51 -0.28 5.21
CA GLN A 75 2.27 -0.70 5.86
C GLN A 75 1.09 -0.21 5.03
N LEU A 76 0.06 -1.02 4.96
CA LEU A 76 -1.15 -0.66 4.21
C LEU A 76 -2.36 -1.43 4.72
N ASP A 77 -3.53 -0.99 4.29
CA ASP A 77 -4.75 -1.73 4.51
C ASP A 77 -5.59 -1.76 3.23
N THR A 78 -6.50 -2.71 3.16
CA THR A 78 -7.51 -2.78 2.10
C THR A 78 -8.79 -3.37 2.66
N ARG A 79 -9.93 -3.01 2.07
CA ARG A 79 -11.22 -3.58 2.46
C ARG A 79 -11.18 -5.10 2.32
N ILE A 80 -11.78 -5.80 3.26
CA ILE A 80 -11.87 -7.27 3.23
C ILE A 80 -12.52 -7.75 1.93
N SER A 81 -13.50 -7.01 1.42
CA SER A 81 -14.20 -7.34 0.18
C SER A 81 -13.40 -7.09 -1.09
N ASN A 82 -12.26 -6.38 -1.01
CA ASN A 82 -11.44 -6.07 -2.18
C ASN A 82 -10.43 -7.19 -2.42
N HIS A 83 -10.90 -8.26 -3.04
CA HIS A 83 -10.07 -9.45 -3.30
C HIS A 83 -8.96 -9.18 -4.30
N THR A 84 -9.20 -8.30 -5.27
CA THR A 84 -8.19 -7.93 -6.27
C THR A 84 -6.97 -7.27 -5.61
N ALA A 85 -7.20 -6.32 -4.71
CA ALA A 85 -6.12 -5.67 -3.98
C ALA A 85 -5.41 -6.64 -3.03
N ALA A 86 -6.17 -7.45 -2.30
CA ALA A 86 -5.59 -8.45 -1.40
C ALA A 86 -4.68 -9.42 -2.15
N ASN A 87 -5.14 -9.92 -3.30
CA ASN A 87 -4.33 -10.81 -4.13
C ASN A 87 -3.05 -10.13 -4.61
N LEU A 88 -3.13 -8.88 -5.03
CA LEU A 88 -1.96 -8.11 -5.45
C LEU A 88 -0.92 -8.04 -4.33
N TYR A 89 -1.33 -7.65 -3.14
CA TYR A 89 -0.39 -7.48 -2.02
C TYR A 89 0.21 -8.81 -1.60
N GLU A 90 -0.57 -9.89 -1.57
CA GLU A 90 -0.07 -11.22 -1.23
C GLU A 90 0.93 -11.72 -2.27
N GLN A 91 0.67 -11.49 -3.55
CA GLN A 91 1.61 -11.84 -4.62
C GLN A 91 2.91 -11.06 -4.54
N LEU A 92 2.86 -9.83 -4.06
CA LEU A 92 4.04 -8.98 -3.90
C LEU A 92 4.82 -9.27 -2.60
N GLY A 93 4.36 -10.22 -1.81
CA GLY A 93 5.07 -10.65 -0.61
C GLY A 93 4.68 -9.94 0.67
N TYR A 94 3.54 -9.25 0.67
CA TYR A 94 3.01 -8.62 1.89
C TYR A 94 2.40 -9.66 2.81
N THR A 95 2.58 -9.46 4.10
CA THR A 95 2.08 -10.35 5.15
C THR A 95 0.90 -9.72 5.87
N LYS A 96 -0.16 -10.47 6.07
CA LYS A 96 -1.30 -10.04 6.89
C LYS A 96 -0.86 -9.87 8.34
N THR A 97 -1.27 -8.76 8.95
CA THR A 97 -0.91 -8.46 10.34
C THR A 97 -2.11 -8.35 11.26
N GLY A 98 -3.30 -8.14 10.71
CA GLY A 98 -4.52 -8.05 11.50
C GLY A 98 -5.62 -7.35 10.73
N THR A 99 -6.67 -6.99 11.44
CA THR A 99 -7.83 -6.30 10.87
C THR A 99 -8.18 -5.08 11.71
N ILE A 100 -8.71 -4.06 11.04
CA ILE A 100 -9.24 -2.86 11.70
C ILE A 100 -10.63 -2.56 11.17
N THR A 101 -11.40 -1.81 11.96
CA THR A 101 -12.72 -1.31 11.55
C THR A 101 -12.63 0.21 11.44
N ARG A 102 -13.09 0.75 10.31
CA ARG A 102 -13.08 2.19 10.04
C ARG A 102 -14.23 2.53 9.12
N ASN A 103 -14.98 3.61 9.44
CA ASN A 103 -16.07 4.08 8.59
C ASN A 103 -17.03 2.97 8.16
N ARG A 104 -17.47 2.13 9.13
CA ARG A 104 -18.40 1.00 8.91
C ARG A 104 -17.85 -0.09 7.99
N GLY A 105 -16.55 -0.10 7.75
CA GLY A 105 -15.90 -1.13 6.96
C GLY A 105 -14.86 -1.89 7.75
N ASN A 106 -14.62 -3.13 7.34
CA ASN A 106 -13.54 -3.95 7.88
C ASN A 106 -12.40 -3.99 6.87
N PHE A 107 -11.18 -3.81 7.37
CA PHE A 107 -9.98 -3.73 6.55
C PHE A 107 -8.96 -4.74 7.04
N ILE A 108 -8.23 -5.34 6.10
CA ILE A 108 -7.08 -6.20 6.40
C ILE A 108 -5.83 -5.35 6.29
N CYS A 109 -4.96 -5.44 7.30
CA CYS A 109 -3.68 -4.76 7.29
C CYS A 109 -2.58 -5.69 6.81
N TYR A 110 -1.66 -5.13 6.05
CA TYR A 110 -0.52 -5.83 5.48
C TYR A 110 0.75 -5.05 5.73
N GLU A 111 1.88 -5.75 5.79
CA GLU A 111 3.19 -5.11 5.85
C GLU A 111 4.21 -5.85 5.02
N LYS A 112 5.25 -5.13 4.62
CA LYS A 112 6.44 -5.69 3.99
C LYS A 112 7.67 -4.96 4.50
N LYS A 113 8.71 -5.71 4.84
CA LYS A 113 10.01 -5.14 5.21
C LYS A 113 10.68 -4.57 3.96
N LEU A 114 11.22 -3.37 4.09
CA LEU A 114 11.95 -2.69 3.02
C LEU A 114 13.46 -2.87 3.10
#